data_ab99e676450870472e764e3e89b05713
#
_entry.id   ab99e676450870472e764e3e89b05713
#
_cell.length_a   1.000
_cell.length_b   1.000
_cell.length_c   1.000
_cell.angle_alpha   90.00
_cell.angle_beta   90.00
_cell.angle_gamma   90.00
#
_symmetry.space_group_name_H-M   'P 1'
#
loop_
_entity.id
_entity.type
_entity.pdbx_description
1 polymer ?
#
loop_
_entity_poly.entity_id
_entity_poly.type
_entity_poly.pdbx_seq_one_letter_code
_entity_poly.pdbx_strand_id
1 'polypeptide(L)'
;GGGRGCTAGPHGSLYNTQLVFDADGTLLLRRRKITPTFHERMIWGQGDGAGLKAVDTAVGRVGALACWEHYNPLARYALMAQHEEIHVAQFPGSLVGPIFAEQIEVTIRHHALESGCFVVNSTGWLTDEQIARISPDEKLRKALTGGCMTAIISPEGSHVVPPLTSGEGILIADLDMGLITKRKRMMDSVGHYARPELLSLNLDNRPAATMQQAAPFPANHGSASDEADGPGERASAAADGASDQRVAVLRGAAR
;
A
#
# COMPACT_ATOMS: atom_id res chain seq x y z
N GLY A 1 -9.65 10.51 5.86
CA GLY A 1 -10.41 9.28 6.06
C GLY A 1 -10.28 8.31 4.90
N GLY A 2 -10.16 7.02 5.21
CA GLY A 2 -10.09 5.97 4.19
C GLY A 2 -11.38 5.15 4.18
N GLY A 3 -11.94 4.92 3.01
CA GLY A 3 -13.11 4.08 2.82
C GLY A 3 -12.83 2.93 1.87
N ARG A 4 -13.51 1.80 2.05
CA ARG A 4 -13.54 0.73 1.05
C ARG A 4 -14.78 0.91 0.18
N GLY A 5 -14.60 0.87 -1.11
CA GLY A 5 -15.67 0.95 -2.08
C GLY A 5 -15.42 0.05 -3.28
N CYS A 6 -16.46 -0.22 -4.05
CA CYS A 6 -16.37 -0.86 -5.34
C CYS A 6 -16.20 0.21 -6.41
N THR A 7 -15.19 0.08 -7.25
CA THR A 7 -15.11 0.89 -8.47
C THR A 7 -15.23 -0.02 -9.68
N ALA A 8 -16.25 0.20 -10.49
CA ALA A 8 -16.33 -0.40 -11.81
C ALA A 8 -15.21 0.20 -12.68
N GLY A 9 -14.46 -0.65 -13.36
CA GLY A 9 -13.58 -0.22 -14.44
C GLY A 9 -14.40 0.04 -15.71
N PRO A 10 -13.80 0.65 -16.74
CA PRO A 10 -14.48 0.90 -18.02
C PRO A 10 -14.95 -0.39 -18.72
N HIS A 11 -14.54 -1.54 -18.23
CA HIS A 11 -14.83 -2.86 -18.81
C HIS A 11 -15.80 -3.71 -17.96
N GLY A 12 -16.51 -3.10 -16.99
CA GLY A 12 -17.47 -3.81 -16.14
C GLY A 12 -16.85 -4.61 -14.99
N SER A 13 -15.52 -4.63 -14.84
CA SER A 13 -14.85 -5.26 -13.69
C SER A 13 -15.06 -4.46 -12.42
N LEU A 14 -15.37 -5.16 -11.33
CA LEU A 14 -15.49 -4.57 -9.99
C LEU A 14 -14.18 -4.73 -9.23
N TYR A 15 -13.85 -3.77 -8.38
CA TYR A 15 -12.62 -3.80 -7.58
C TYR A 15 -12.91 -3.40 -6.14
N ASN A 16 -12.27 -4.09 -5.20
CA ASN A 16 -12.19 -3.63 -3.82
C ASN A 16 -11.21 -2.46 -3.77
N THR A 17 -11.70 -1.27 -3.42
CA THR A 17 -10.95 -0.02 -3.59
C THR A 17 -10.89 0.77 -2.30
N GLN A 18 -9.70 1.28 -1.97
CA GLN A 18 -9.49 2.28 -0.92
C GLN A 18 -9.38 3.67 -1.55
N LEU A 19 -10.01 4.65 -0.91
CA LEU A 19 -9.98 6.05 -1.31
C LEU A 19 -9.38 6.87 -0.17
N VAL A 20 -8.45 7.76 -0.48
CA VAL A 20 -7.90 8.73 0.46
C VAL A 20 -8.27 10.13 -0.01
N PHE A 21 -8.95 10.86 0.84
CA PHE A 21 -9.32 12.25 0.61
C PHE A 21 -8.54 13.15 1.57
N ASP A 22 -8.12 14.30 1.08
CA ASP A 22 -7.55 15.35 1.93
C ASP A 22 -8.65 16.10 2.70
N ALA A 23 -8.23 17.01 3.57
CA ALA A 23 -9.14 17.79 4.42
C ALA A 23 -10.11 18.67 3.64
N ASP A 24 -9.75 19.11 2.45
CA ASP A 24 -10.59 19.90 1.53
C ASP A 24 -11.51 19.04 0.65
N GLY A 25 -11.48 17.71 0.79
CA GLY A 25 -12.26 16.77 -0.02
C GLY A 25 -11.58 16.35 -1.33
N THR A 26 -10.38 16.83 -1.63
CA THR A 26 -9.62 16.40 -2.80
C THR A 26 -9.28 14.93 -2.72
N LEU A 27 -9.58 14.15 -3.77
CA LEU A 27 -9.22 12.74 -3.87
C LEU A 27 -7.73 12.61 -4.17
N LEU A 28 -6.93 12.23 -3.17
CA LEU A 28 -5.47 12.06 -3.29
C LEU A 28 -5.08 10.68 -3.82
N LEU A 29 -5.80 9.65 -3.42
CA LEU A 29 -5.48 8.28 -3.83
C LEU A 29 -6.75 7.47 -4.05
N ARG A 30 -6.77 6.76 -5.18
CA ARG A 30 -7.68 5.66 -5.47
C ARG A 30 -6.84 4.42 -5.74
N ARG A 31 -6.79 3.52 -4.77
CA ARG A 31 -6.05 2.27 -4.93
C ARG A 31 -6.97 1.07 -4.94
N ARG A 32 -6.73 0.14 -5.84
CA ARG A 32 -7.39 -1.15 -5.90
C ARG A 32 -6.61 -2.16 -5.04
N LYS A 33 -7.33 -3.00 -4.30
CA LYS A 33 -6.71 -4.12 -3.57
C LYS A 33 -5.93 -4.98 -4.57
N ILE A 34 -4.66 -5.26 -4.28
CA ILE A 34 -3.76 -5.97 -5.20
C ILE A 34 -4.32 -7.36 -5.52
N THR A 35 -4.63 -8.12 -4.48
CA THR A 35 -5.17 -9.46 -4.61
C THR A 35 -6.41 -9.63 -3.74
N PRO A 36 -7.59 -9.85 -4.34
CA PRO A 36 -8.79 -10.21 -3.59
C PRO A 36 -8.57 -11.51 -2.82
N THR A 37 -9.13 -11.57 -1.60
CA THR A 37 -8.92 -12.67 -0.67
C THR A 37 -10.01 -13.73 -0.86
N PHE A 38 -9.60 -14.98 -1.10
CA PHE A 38 -10.46 -16.17 -1.12
C PHE A 38 -11.73 -15.95 -1.95
N HIS A 39 -12.92 -15.93 -1.34
CA HIS A 39 -14.21 -15.74 -2.05
C HIS A 39 -14.36 -14.36 -2.71
N GLU A 40 -13.61 -13.36 -2.29
CA GLU A 40 -13.59 -12.06 -2.97
C GLU A 40 -13.23 -12.20 -4.46
N ARG A 41 -12.44 -13.22 -4.83
CA ARG A 41 -12.03 -13.51 -6.22
C ARG A 41 -13.19 -13.88 -7.15
N MET A 42 -14.32 -14.24 -6.59
CA MET A 42 -15.53 -14.53 -7.38
C MET A 42 -16.20 -13.26 -7.90
N ILE A 43 -15.89 -12.10 -7.31
CA ILE A 43 -16.54 -10.81 -7.58
C ILE A 43 -15.54 -9.75 -8.00
N TRP A 44 -14.40 -9.66 -7.28
CA TRP A 44 -13.45 -8.56 -7.43
C TRP A 44 -12.26 -8.93 -8.31
N GLY A 45 -11.90 -8.03 -9.22
CA GLY A 45 -10.67 -8.11 -10.00
C GLY A 45 -9.43 -7.77 -9.17
N GLN A 46 -8.27 -8.18 -9.66
CA GLN A 46 -6.97 -7.84 -9.09
C GLN A 46 -6.61 -6.39 -9.38
N GLY A 47 -6.06 -5.71 -8.38
CA GLY A 47 -5.44 -4.40 -8.55
C GLY A 47 -4.05 -4.49 -9.16
N ASP A 48 -3.45 -3.34 -9.40
CA ASP A 48 -2.07 -3.18 -9.86
C ASP A 48 -1.20 -2.46 -8.82
N GLY A 49 0.07 -2.30 -9.11
CA GLY A 49 1.01 -1.61 -8.24
C GLY A 49 0.89 -0.09 -8.25
N ALA A 50 0.13 0.50 -9.18
CA ALA A 50 0.00 1.96 -9.29
C ALA A 50 -0.59 2.61 -8.03
N GLY A 51 -1.46 1.86 -7.34
CA GLY A 51 -2.07 2.31 -6.09
C GLY A 51 -1.27 1.98 -4.82
N LEU A 52 -0.17 1.22 -4.90
CA LEU A 52 0.67 0.90 -3.75
C LEU A 52 1.61 2.06 -3.43
N LYS A 53 1.01 3.14 -2.92
CA LYS A 53 1.63 4.45 -2.80
C LYS A 53 1.23 5.11 -1.48
N ALA A 54 2.20 5.68 -0.79
CA ALA A 54 1.97 6.62 0.29
C ALA A 54 1.75 8.02 -0.31
N VAL A 55 0.80 8.78 0.22
CA VAL A 55 0.43 10.13 -0.26
C VAL A 55 0.58 11.16 0.84
N ASP A 56 1.06 12.32 0.48
CA ASP A 56 1.15 13.46 1.39
C ASP A 56 -0.25 14.04 1.60
N THR A 57 -0.60 14.30 2.86
CA THR A 57 -1.86 14.89 3.29
C THR A 57 -1.58 16.04 4.27
N ALA A 58 -2.61 16.80 4.61
CA ALA A 58 -2.50 17.86 5.61
C ALA A 58 -2.06 17.37 7.00
N VAL A 59 -2.18 16.06 7.29
CA VAL A 59 -1.87 15.48 8.61
C VAL A 59 -0.63 14.56 8.60
N GLY A 60 0.07 14.47 7.48
CA GLY A 60 1.25 13.62 7.31
C GLY A 60 1.11 12.69 6.11
N ARG A 61 2.13 11.87 5.89
CA ARG A 61 2.17 10.91 4.79
C ARG A 61 1.39 9.64 5.13
N VAL A 62 0.34 9.37 4.35
CA VAL A 62 -0.61 8.28 4.61
C VAL A 62 -0.42 7.13 3.61
N GLY A 63 -0.18 5.93 4.14
CA GLY A 63 -0.26 4.66 3.43
C GLY A 63 -1.53 3.88 3.80
N ALA A 64 -1.93 2.93 2.96
CA ALA A 64 -3.13 2.13 3.24
C ALA A 64 -3.03 0.72 2.63
N LEU A 65 -3.47 -0.28 3.40
CA LEU A 65 -3.67 -1.65 2.93
C LEU A 65 -5.03 -2.19 3.41
N ALA A 66 -5.57 -3.17 2.67
CA ALA A 66 -6.84 -3.78 2.97
C ALA A 66 -6.69 -5.24 3.41
N CYS A 67 -7.07 -5.54 4.65
CA CYS A 67 -7.21 -6.90 5.18
C CYS A 67 -5.90 -7.72 5.03
N TRP A 68 -5.96 -8.89 4.43
CA TRP A 68 -4.82 -9.81 4.28
C TRP A 68 -3.74 -9.34 3.30
N GLU A 69 -3.87 -8.18 2.67
CA GLU A 69 -2.73 -7.54 2.01
C GLU A 69 -1.58 -7.29 2.99
N HIS A 70 -1.91 -7.07 4.28
CA HIS A 70 -0.91 -6.95 5.34
C HIS A 70 -0.07 -8.22 5.56
N TYR A 71 -0.54 -9.39 5.11
CA TYR A 71 0.24 -10.63 5.20
C TYR A 71 1.27 -10.77 4.08
N ASN A 72 1.24 -9.87 3.09
CA ASN A 72 2.29 -9.76 2.09
C ASN A 72 3.37 -8.80 2.60
N PRO A 73 4.55 -9.30 3.03
CA PRO A 73 5.61 -8.45 3.57
C PRO A 73 6.13 -7.43 2.55
N LEU A 74 6.10 -7.77 1.25
CA LEU A 74 6.57 -6.88 0.19
C LEU A 74 5.61 -5.70 -0.02
N ALA A 75 4.28 -5.91 0.13
CA ALA A 75 3.31 -4.83 0.05
C ALA A 75 3.47 -3.85 1.23
N ARG A 76 3.72 -4.35 2.43
CA ARG A 76 4.04 -3.52 3.61
C ARG A 76 5.34 -2.76 3.41
N TYR A 77 6.40 -3.47 2.98
CA TYR A 77 7.71 -2.86 2.74
C TYR A 77 7.66 -1.75 1.67
N ALA A 78 6.82 -1.91 0.63
CA ALA A 78 6.65 -0.90 -0.40
C ALA A 78 6.13 0.44 0.15
N LEU A 79 5.24 0.41 1.15
CA LEU A 79 4.75 1.62 1.83
C LEU A 79 5.76 2.16 2.84
N MET A 80 6.41 1.27 3.59
CA MET A 80 7.50 1.63 4.52
C MET A 80 8.62 2.36 3.79
N ALA A 81 9.05 1.86 2.62
CA ALA A 81 10.11 2.45 1.80
C ALA A 81 9.72 3.82 1.21
N GLN A 82 8.44 4.16 1.21
CA GLN A 82 7.93 5.48 0.87
C GLN A 82 7.74 6.38 2.10
N HIS A 83 8.23 5.94 3.27
CA HIS A 83 8.22 6.70 4.52
C HIS A 83 6.82 7.12 4.98
N GLU A 84 5.85 6.19 4.95
CA GLU A 84 4.54 6.44 5.55
C GLU A 84 4.68 6.80 7.03
N GLU A 85 3.87 7.74 7.48
CA GLU A 85 3.82 8.21 8.87
C GLU A 85 2.57 7.70 9.59
N ILE A 86 1.48 7.56 8.81
CA ILE A 86 0.21 7.03 9.27
C ILE A 86 -0.22 5.93 8.29
N HIS A 87 -0.35 4.72 8.81
CA HIS A 87 -0.85 3.59 8.05
C HIS A 87 -2.33 3.34 8.36
N VAL A 88 -3.17 3.34 7.31
CA VAL A 88 -4.60 3.02 7.44
C VAL A 88 -4.82 1.56 7.11
N ALA A 89 -5.21 0.79 8.12
CA ALA A 89 -5.58 -0.62 7.99
C ALA A 89 -7.10 -0.78 8.03
N GLN A 90 -7.65 -1.65 7.19
CA GLN A 90 -9.08 -1.92 7.14
C GLN A 90 -9.32 -3.41 7.00
N PHE A 91 -10.08 -3.97 7.94
CA PHE A 91 -10.46 -5.38 7.94
C PHE A 91 -12.00 -5.53 8.02
N PRO A 92 -12.56 -6.64 7.52
CA PRO A 92 -14.01 -6.85 7.61
C PRO A 92 -14.50 -7.07 9.05
N GLY A 93 -13.65 -7.44 10.00
CA GLY A 93 -14.02 -7.73 11.39
C GLY A 93 -14.75 -9.04 11.59
N SER A 94 -15.34 -9.59 10.56
CA SER A 94 -16.11 -10.85 10.59
C SER A 94 -15.63 -11.75 9.47
N LEU A 95 -15.86 -13.03 9.51
CA LEU A 95 -15.63 -14.09 8.51
C LEU A 95 -14.79 -15.26 9.03
N VAL A 96 -14.00 -15.09 10.08
CA VAL A 96 -13.08 -16.12 10.62
C VAL A 96 -13.41 -16.44 12.09
N GLY A 97 -14.37 -15.72 12.67
CA GLY A 97 -14.71 -15.84 14.09
C GLY A 97 -13.77 -15.06 15.02
N PRO A 98 -13.84 -15.28 16.34
CA PRO A 98 -13.12 -14.47 17.33
C PRO A 98 -11.60 -14.44 17.17
N ILE A 99 -10.98 -15.52 16.67
CA ILE A 99 -9.52 -15.59 16.41
C ILE A 99 -9.05 -14.48 15.46
N PHE A 100 -9.96 -13.94 14.65
CA PHE A 100 -9.61 -12.90 13.71
C PHE A 100 -9.19 -11.59 14.40
N ALA A 101 -9.78 -11.28 15.55
CA ALA A 101 -9.36 -10.11 16.35
C ALA A 101 -7.88 -10.21 16.76
N GLU A 102 -7.44 -11.40 17.24
CA GLU A 102 -6.05 -11.64 17.61
C GLU A 102 -5.11 -11.53 16.40
N GLN A 103 -5.52 -12.09 15.27
CA GLN A 103 -4.75 -12.01 14.02
C GLN A 103 -4.61 -10.56 13.52
N ILE A 104 -5.67 -9.77 13.61
CA ILE A 104 -5.65 -8.35 13.27
C ILE A 104 -4.72 -7.60 14.23
N GLU A 105 -4.84 -7.84 15.54
CA GLU A 105 -4.02 -7.18 16.56
C GLU A 105 -2.53 -7.43 16.32
N VAL A 106 -2.12 -8.67 16.14
CA VAL A 106 -0.73 -9.01 15.81
C VAL A 106 -0.25 -8.28 14.56
N THR A 107 -1.09 -8.25 13.53
CA THR A 107 -0.75 -7.65 12.23
C THR A 107 -0.52 -6.14 12.34
N ILE A 108 -1.45 -5.41 12.96
CA ILE A 108 -1.39 -3.94 13.04
C ILE A 108 -0.29 -3.47 13.99
N ARG A 109 -0.07 -4.18 15.09
CA ARG A 109 1.00 -3.88 16.05
C ARG A 109 2.37 -4.17 15.45
N HIS A 110 2.51 -5.30 14.74
CA HIS A 110 3.75 -5.63 14.05
C HIS A 110 4.07 -4.61 12.96
N HIS A 111 3.09 -4.20 12.15
CA HIS A 111 3.31 -3.19 11.12
C HIS A 111 3.78 -1.86 11.72
N ALA A 112 3.12 -1.37 12.79
CA ALA A 112 3.53 -0.15 13.48
C ALA A 112 4.96 -0.22 14.01
N LEU A 113 5.33 -1.35 14.63
CA LEU A 113 6.65 -1.57 15.21
C LEU A 113 7.74 -1.65 14.14
N GLU A 114 7.48 -2.37 13.03
CA GLU A 114 8.41 -2.61 11.93
C GLU A 114 8.64 -1.34 11.09
N SER A 115 7.58 -0.59 10.82
CA SER A 115 7.63 0.64 10.01
C SER A 115 8.01 1.89 10.80
N GLY A 116 7.83 1.85 12.13
CA GLY A 116 7.99 3.02 12.99
C GLY A 116 6.94 4.11 12.73
N CYS A 117 5.73 3.74 12.27
CA CYS A 117 4.62 4.66 11.99
C CYS A 117 3.43 4.41 12.93
N PHE A 118 2.47 5.33 12.93
CA PHE A 118 1.17 5.07 13.55
C PHE A 118 0.33 4.17 12.65
N VAL A 119 -0.46 3.26 13.26
CA VAL A 119 -1.46 2.48 12.52
C VAL A 119 -2.85 2.82 13.04
N VAL A 120 -3.73 3.23 12.14
CA VAL A 120 -5.15 3.47 12.41
C VAL A 120 -5.94 2.36 11.73
N ASN A 121 -6.45 1.44 12.53
CA ASN A 121 -7.21 0.30 12.04
C ASN A 121 -8.69 0.44 12.31
N SER A 122 -9.51 0.18 11.30
CA SER A 122 -10.96 0.05 11.43
C SER A 122 -11.42 -1.34 11.01
N THR A 123 -12.37 -1.88 11.78
CA THR A 123 -13.00 -3.17 11.47
C THR A 123 -14.51 -3.01 11.34
N GLY A 124 -15.12 -3.82 10.47
CA GLY A 124 -16.57 -3.93 10.43
C GLY A 124 -17.11 -4.65 11.68
N TRP A 125 -18.35 -4.39 11.99
CA TRP A 125 -19.11 -5.10 13.02
C TRP A 125 -20.44 -5.56 12.46
N LEU A 126 -20.84 -6.79 12.79
CA LEU A 126 -22.16 -7.34 12.48
C LEU A 126 -22.91 -7.61 13.77
N THR A 127 -24.13 -7.11 13.86
CA THR A 127 -25.04 -7.45 14.97
C THR A 127 -25.59 -8.86 14.82
N ASP A 128 -26.07 -9.46 15.91
CA ASP A 128 -26.69 -10.79 15.87
C ASP A 128 -27.87 -10.85 14.92
N GLU A 129 -28.65 -9.76 14.80
CA GLU A 129 -29.75 -9.64 13.85
C GLU A 129 -29.26 -9.69 12.39
N GLN A 130 -28.19 -8.95 12.08
CA GLN A 130 -27.58 -8.97 10.74
C GLN A 130 -27.02 -10.35 10.41
N ILE A 131 -26.32 -10.98 11.36
CA ILE A 131 -25.80 -12.35 11.22
C ILE A 131 -26.93 -13.35 10.96
N ALA A 132 -28.04 -13.25 11.69
CA ALA A 132 -29.20 -14.11 11.52
C ALA A 132 -29.85 -13.95 10.13
N ARG A 133 -29.84 -12.75 9.56
CA ARG A 133 -30.33 -12.48 8.20
C ARG A 133 -29.40 -13.01 7.10
N ILE A 134 -28.06 -13.05 7.36
CA ILE A 134 -27.09 -13.51 6.36
C ILE A 134 -27.20 -15.02 6.16
N SER A 135 -27.34 -15.80 7.22
CA SER A 135 -27.41 -17.25 7.11
C SER A 135 -28.19 -17.92 8.25
N PRO A 136 -28.97 -18.96 7.95
CA PRO A 136 -29.54 -19.86 8.95
C PRO A 136 -28.52 -20.86 9.51
N ASP A 137 -27.38 -21.07 8.86
CA ASP A 137 -26.34 -22.04 9.22
C ASP A 137 -25.58 -21.57 10.48
N GLU A 138 -25.59 -22.38 11.53
CA GLU A 138 -24.93 -22.08 12.80
C GLU A 138 -23.41 -21.98 12.67
N LYS A 139 -22.78 -22.79 11.82
CA LYS A 139 -21.32 -22.73 11.56
C LYS A 139 -20.94 -21.38 10.96
N LEU A 140 -21.72 -20.95 9.95
CA LEU A 140 -21.46 -19.65 9.30
C LEU A 140 -21.72 -18.50 10.26
N ARG A 141 -22.77 -18.58 11.11
CA ARG A 141 -23.02 -17.57 12.14
C ARG A 141 -21.86 -17.44 13.10
N LYS A 142 -21.29 -18.56 13.58
CA LYS A 142 -20.08 -18.53 14.44
C LYS A 142 -18.89 -17.89 13.75
N ALA A 143 -18.70 -18.14 12.46
CA ALA A 143 -17.64 -17.50 11.69
C ALA A 143 -17.86 -15.99 11.47
N LEU A 144 -19.11 -15.53 11.47
CA LEU A 144 -19.47 -14.12 11.32
C LEU A 144 -19.45 -13.36 12.65
N THR A 145 -19.45 -14.06 13.78
CA THR A 145 -19.49 -13.46 15.13
C THR A 145 -18.08 -13.08 15.59
N GLY A 146 -17.92 -11.89 16.17
CA GLY A 146 -16.65 -11.41 16.72
C GLY A 146 -15.66 -10.98 15.65
N GLY A 147 -14.37 -10.99 15.98
CA GLY A 147 -13.28 -10.61 15.08
C GLY A 147 -13.08 -9.12 14.91
N CYS A 148 -13.73 -8.28 15.71
CA CYS A 148 -13.51 -6.83 15.71
C CYS A 148 -12.25 -6.48 16.50
N MET A 149 -11.39 -5.64 15.90
CA MET A 149 -10.21 -5.05 16.52
C MET A 149 -9.97 -3.67 15.89
N THR A 150 -10.84 -2.71 16.22
CA THR A 150 -10.61 -1.31 15.85
C THR A 150 -9.64 -0.69 16.85
N ALA A 151 -8.53 -0.14 16.36
CA ALA A 151 -7.43 0.29 17.22
C ALA A 151 -6.59 1.40 16.60
N ILE A 152 -5.93 2.17 17.47
CA ILE A 152 -4.90 3.14 17.12
C ILE A 152 -3.60 2.68 17.78
N ILE A 153 -2.58 2.38 16.99
CA ILE A 153 -1.30 1.83 17.45
C ILE A 153 -0.19 2.86 17.25
N SER A 154 0.62 3.05 18.28
CA SER A 154 1.80 3.92 18.25
C SER A 154 2.96 3.28 17.47
N PRO A 155 3.98 4.07 17.07
CA PRO A 155 5.20 3.55 16.44
C PRO A 155 5.98 2.53 17.29
N GLU A 156 5.66 2.43 18.58
CA GLU A 156 6.24 1.45 19.53
C GLU A 156 5.46 0.14 19.59
N GLY A 157 4.39 -0.01 18.78
CA GLY A 157 3.54 -1.20 18.73
C GLY A 157 2.51 -1.28 19.87
N SER A 158 2.32 -0.19 20.64
CA SER A 158 1.38 -0.13 21.77
C SER A 158 0.08 0.54 21.35
N HIS A 159 -1.03 0.16 21.99
CA HIS A 159 -2.30 0.87 21.83
C HIS A 159 -2.18 2.30 22.39
N VAL A 160 -2.60 3.30 21.59
CA VAL A 160 -2.66 4.71 22.04
C VAL A 160 -3.85 4.93 22.99
N VAL A 161 -4.97 4.28 22.68
CA VAL A 161 -6.18 4.23 23.51
C VAL A 161 -6.69 2.79 23.54
N PRO A 162 -7.53 2.40 24.51
CA PRO A 162 -8.12 1.06 24.54
C PRO A 162 -8.83 0.72 23.23
N PRO A 163 -8.61 -0.47 22.64
CA PRO A 163 -9.22 -0.85 21.38
C PRO A 163 -10.73 -1.08 21.54
N LEU A 164 -11.48 -0.90 20.45
CA LEU A 164 -12.88 -1.29 20.35
C LEU A 164 -12.94 -2.71 19.77
N THR A 165 -13.36 -3.67 20.60
CA THR A 165 -13.37 -5.09 20.24
C THR A 165 -14.78 -5.66 20.03
N SER A 166 -15.81 -4.84 20.25
CA SER A 166 -17.21 -5.22 20.05
C SER A 166 -18.10 -3.99 19.86
N GLY A 167 -19.21 -4.15 19.16
CA GLY A 167 -20.18 -3.09 18.92
C GLY A 167 -19.71 -2.03 17.94
N GLU A 168 -20.56 -1.02 17.76
CA GLU A 168 -20.28 0.16 16.96
C GLU A 168 -19.71 1.28 17.84
N GLY A 169 -18.73 2.02 17.31
CA GLY A 169 -18.14 3.13 18.05
C GLY A 169 -17.07 3.87 17.25
N ILE A 170 -16.54 4.91 17.88
CA ILE A 170 -15.48 5.77 17.32
C ILE A 170 -14.34 5.84 18.32
N LEU A 171 -13.10 5.60 17.87
CA LEU A 171 -11.90 5.88 18.63
C LEU A 171 -11.32 7.21 18.20
N ILE A 172 -10.94 8.03 19.16
CA ILE A 172 -10.29 9.32 18.96
C ILE A 172 -9.04 9.36 19.83
N ALA A 173 -7.92 9.79 19.26
CA ALA A 173 -6.68 10.01 19.97
C ALA A 173 -5.84 11.10 19.28
N ASP A 174 -5.08 11.84 20.09
CA ASP A 174 -4.04 12.72 19.57
C ASP A 174 -2.78 11.90 19.28
N LEU A 175 -2.14 12.15 18.14
CA LEU A 175 -0.93 11.46 17.71
C LEU A 175 0.28 12.40 17.86
N ASP A 176 1.20 12.05 18.75
CA ASP A 176 2.49 12.74 18.82
C ASP A 176 3.40 12.25 17.68
N MET A 177 3.43 12.99 16.59
CA MET A 177 4.24 12.66 15.41
C MET A 177 5.76 12.63 15.71
N GLY A 178 6.21 13.24 16.81
CA GLY A 178 7.58 13.17 17.29
C GLY A 178 8.02 11.75 17.67
N LEU A 179 7.08 10.88 18.04
CA LEU A 179 7.36 9.47 18.34
C LEU A 179 7.89 8.70 17.12
N ILE A 180 7.48 9.06 15.91
CA ILE A 180 7.99 8.47 14.67
C ILE A 180 9.51 8.69 14.56
N THR A 181 9.93 9.93 14.72
CA THR A 181 11.36 10.28 14.67
C THR A 181 12.14 9.62 15.81
N LYS A 182 11.58 9.62 17.03
CA LYS A 182 12.18 8.97 18.20
C LYS A 182 12.39 7.47 17.94
N ARG A 183 11.38 6.79 17.42
CA ARG A 183 11.42 5.34 17.13
C ARG A 183 12.42 5.04 16.02
N LYS A 184 12.38 5.78 14.92
CA LYS A 184 13.27 5.57 13.76
C LYS A 184 14.73 5.87 14.07
N ARG A 185 15.04 6.75 15.03
CA ARG A 185 16.43 6.95 15.49
C ARG A 185 17.01 5.71 16.18
N MET A 186 16.18 4.91 16.82
CA MET A 186 16.63 3.65 17.42
C MET A 186 16.73 2.53 16.38
N MET A 187 15.73 2.41 15.53
CA MET A 187 15.63 1.35 14.53
C MET A 187 14.75 1.83 13.38
N ASP A 188 15.33 1.97 12.20
CA ASP A 188 14.63 2.32 10.96
C ASP A 188 14.92 1.24 9.90
N SER A 189 13.94 0.37 9.68
CA SER A 189 14.04 -0.78 8.77
C SER A 189 14.30 -0.39 7.33
N VAL A 190 13.89 0.82 6.93
CA VAL A 190 14.09 1.37 5.57
C VAL A 190 15.16 2.47 5.53
N GLY A 191 15.75 2.79 6.68
CA GLY A 191 16.85 3.74 6.84
C GLY A 191 18.17 3.04 7.19
N HIS A 192 18.72 3.31 8.37
CA HIS A 192 20.06 2.83 8.76
C HIS A 192 20.16 1.30 8.99
N TYR A 193 19.05 0.57 9.06
CA TYR A 193 19.02 -0.90 9.04
C TYR A 193 18.83 -1.49 7.65
N ALA A 194 18.52 -0.67 6.65
CA ALA A 194 18.39 -1.15 5.28
C ALA A 194 19.78 -1.52 4.69
N ARG A 195 19.79 -2.57 3.91
CA ARG A 195 20.95 -3.05 3.15
C ARG A 195 20.54 -3.22 1.68
N PRO A 196 20.28 -2.09 0.96
CA PRO A 196 19.73 -2.13 -0.39
C PRO A 196 20.65 -2.82 -1.41
N GLU A 197 21.95 -2.91 -1.10
CA GLU A 197 22.91 -3.68 -1.89
C GLU A 197 22.74 -5.20 -1.75
N LEU A 198 22.02 -5.66 -0.71
CA LEU A 198 21.72 -7.08 -0.48
C LEU A 198 20.24 -7.39 -0.71
N LEU A 199 19.37 -6.52 -0.23
CA LEU A 199 17.91 -6.71 -0.21
C LEU A 199 17.23 -5.45 -0.71
N SER A 200 16.64 -5.52 -1.89
CA SER A 200 15.88 -4.42 -2.47
C SER A 200 14.54 -4.91 -3.01
N LEU A 201 13.52 -4.05 -2.93
CA LEU A 201 12.22 -4.28 -3.51
C LEU A 201 12.15 -3.65 -4.90
N ASN A 202 11.80 -4.46 -5.89
CA ASN A 202 11.44 -3.97 -7.21
C ASN A 202 9.91 -3.94 -7.34
N LEU A 203 9.33 -2.75 -7.49
CA LEU A 203 7.90 -2.51 -7.62
C LEU A 203 7.57 -1.98 -8.99
N ASP A 204 6.72 -2.70 -9.74
CA ASP A 204 6.07 -2.15 -10.93
C ASP A 204 4.86 -1.30 -10.50
N ASN A 205 5.03 0.01 -10.50
CA ASN A 205 4.01 0.99 -10.14
C ASN A 205 3.21 1.53 -11.32
N ARG A 206 3.34 0.91 -12.49
CA ARG A 206 2.55 1.29 -13.66
C ARG A 206 1.12 0.78 -13.54
N PRO A 207 0.12 1.55 -14.03
CA PRO A 207 -1.24 1.04 -14.16
C PRO A 207 -1.27 -0.19 -15.09
N ALA A 208 -2.02 -1.21 -14.70
CA ALA A 208 -2.23 -2.38 -15.56
C ALA A 208 -2.98 -1.96 -16.82
N ALA A 209 -2.37 -2.20 -17.97
CA ALA A 209 -2.98 -1.96 -19.27
C ALA A 209 -3.24 -3.30 -19.98
N THR A 210 -4.45 -3.43 -20.54
CA THR A 210 -4.82 -4.61 -21.35
C THR A 210 -4.13 -4.64 -22.72
N MET A 211 -3.60 -3.50 -23.16
CA MET A 211 -2.86 -3.36 -24.39
C MET A 211 -1.61 -2.51 -24.14
N GLN A 212 -0.47 -3.02 -24.49
CA GLN A 212 0.78 -2.26 -24.56
C GLN A 212 1.10 -2.03 -26.02
N GLN A 213 1.34 -0.79 -26.39
CA GLN A 213 1.82 -0.48 -27.74
C GLN A 213 3.29 -0.91 -27.83
N ALA A 214 3.57 -1.95 -28.60
CA ALA A 214 4.94 -2.34 -28.89
C ALA A 214 5.67 -1.15 -29.56
N ALA A 215 6.94 -0.97 -29.23
CA ALA A 215 7.77 -0.05 -30.00
C ALA A 215 7.68 -0.46 -31.49
N PRO A 216 7.63 0.50 -32.42
CA PRO A 216 7.68 0.16 -33.83
C PRO A 216 8.87 -0.76 -34.07
N PHE A 217 8.68 -1.84 -34.81
CA PHE A 217 9.81 -2.65 -35.25
C PHE A 217 10.78 -1.71 -35.97
N PRO A 218 12.09 -1.78 -35.65
CA PRO A 218 13.05 -1.02 -36.44
C PRO A 218 12.80 -1.35 -37.91
N ALA A 219 12.59 -0.32 -38.72
CA ALA A 219 12.42 -0.52 -40.15
C ALA A 219 13.62 -1.32 -40.62
N ASN A 220 13.39 -2.52 -41.13
CA ASN A 220 14.44 -3.26 -41.81
C ASN A 220 14.85 -2.44 -43.02
N HIS A 221 15.90 -1.66 -42.88
CA HIS A 221 16.63 -1.15 -44.01
C HIS A 221 17.42 -2.32 -44.60
N GLY A 222 16.69 -3.26 -45.18
CA GLY A 222 17.23 -4.28 -46.02
C GLY A 222 17.28 -3.75 -47.45
N SER A 223 18.27 -2.94 -47.76
CA SER A 223 18.83 -2.89 -49.10
C SER A 223 20.27 -3.38 -48.96
N ALA A 224 20.44 -4.64 -49.23
CA ALA A 224 21.74 -5.17 -49.56
C ALA A 224 22.13 -4.47 -50.86
N SER A 225 23.04 -3.53 -50.78
CA SER A 225 23.89 -3.17 -51.93
C SER A 225 25.20 -3.91 -51.70
N ASP A 226 25.39 -4.94 -52.52
CA ASP A 226 26.70 -5.49 -52.79
C ASP A 226 27.62 -4.35 -53.21
N GLU A 227 28.62 -4.06 -52.41
CA GLU A 227 29.88 -3.49 -52.93
C GLU A 227 31.04 -4.00 -52.07
N ALA A 228 32.00 -4.49 -52.80
CA ALA A 228 33.17 -5.22 -52.39
C ALA A 228 34.26 -4.36 -51.74
N ASP A 229 35.01 -5.02 -50.92
CA ASP A 229 36.44 -4.94 -50.67
C ASP A 229 37.15 -3.57 -50.56
N GLY A 230 37.82 -3.43 -49.41
CA GLY A 230 38.98 -2.56 -49.24
C GLY A 230 39.42 -2.49 -47.78
N PRO A 231 40.66 -2.86 -47.42
CA PRO A 231 41.12 -2.88 -46.03
C PRO A 231 41.73 -1.54 -45.63
N GLY A 232 41.54 -1.20 -44.38
CA GLY A 232 42.45 -0.19 -43.84
C GLY A 232 41.85 0.74 -42.77
N GLU A 233 42.43 0.59 -41.66
CA GLU A 233 42.77 1.59 -40.65
C GLU A 233 41.94 1.64 -39.35
N ARG A 234 42.68 1.27 -38.32
CA ARG A 234 42.35 1.54 -36.94
C ARG A 234 42.55 3.03 -36.62
N ALA A 235 41.61 3.64 -36.00
CA ALA A 235 41.85 4.84 -35.20
C ALA A 235 41.04 4.82 -33.93
N SER A 236 41.75 4.92 -32.84
CA SER A 236 41.28 5.15 -31.47
C SER A 236 40.93 6.62 -31.30
N ALA A 237 39.92 6.90 -30.51
CA ALA A 237 39.81 8.09 -29.63
C ALA A 237 38.43 8.04 -28.95
N ALA A 238 38.38 7.86 -27.67
CA ALA A 238 38.48 8.83 -26.59
C ALA A 238 37.12 9.50 -26.27
N ALA A 239 36.74 9.28 -25.03
CA ALA A 239 35.62 9.81 -24.27
C ALA A 239 35.55 11.35 -24.27
N ASP A 240 34.33 11.81 -24.05
CA ASP A 240 33.92 12.94 -23.19
C ASP A 240 32.41 13.07 -23.33
N GLY A 241 31.62 12.96 -22.30
CA GLY A 241 31.61 13.69 -21.06
C GLY A 241 30.58 14.79 -21.15
N ALA A 242 29.52 14.70 -20.44
CA ALA A 242 28.85 15.80 -19.77
C ALA A 242 27.36 15.50 -19.55
N SER A 243 27.08 15.02 -18.39
CA SER A 243 25.75 15.03 -17.77
C SER A 243 25.45 16.44 -17.24
N ASP A 244 24.40 17.05 -17.74
CA ASP A 244 23.85 18.28 -17.12
C ASP A 244 22.74 17.87 -16.13
N GLN A 245 23.12 17.73 -14.87
CA GLN A 245 22.18 17.57 -13.75
C GLN A 245 21.82 18.95 -13.19
N ARG A 246 20.62 19.43 -13.51
CA ARG A 246 20.04 20.59 -12.82
C ARG A 246 19.35 20.14 -11.56
N VAL A 247 20.03 20.36 -10.42
CA VAL A 247 19.45 20.24 -9.09
C VAL A 247 18.69 21.53 -8.79
N ALA A 248 17.38 21.42 -8.64
CA ALA A 248 16.56 22.50 -8.09
C ALA A 248 16.50 22.37 -6.56
N VAL A 249 17.17 23.28 -5.85
CA VAL A 249 17.09 23.40 -4.39
C VAL A 249 15.92 24.33 -4.05
N LEU A 250 14.86 23.79 -3.47
CA LEU A 250 13.81 24.59 -2.83
C LEU A 250 14.17 24.76 -1.35
N ARG A 251 14.56 25.98 -0.96
CA ARG A 251 14.69 26.39 0.43
C ARG A 251 13.31 26.78 0.96
N GLY A 252 12.75 26.01 1.88
CA GLY A 252 11.61 26.41 2.69
C GLY A 252 12.09 27.26 3.87
N ALA A 253 11.53 28.43 4.02
CA ALA A 253 11.80 29.32 5.14
C ALA A 253 11.06 28.84 6.39
N ALA A 254 11.75 28.89 7.53
CA ALA A 254 11.21 28.68 8.86
C ALA A 254 10.19 29.77 9.25
N ARG A 255 9.11 29.37 9.89
CA ARG A 255 8.47 30.08 11.00
C ARG A 255 7.87 29.06 11.97
#